data_dbf1061e2adbdb00c403fab48a94f63d
#
_entry.id   dbf1061e2adbdb00c403fab48a94f63d
#
_cell.length_a   1.000
_cell.length_b   1.000
_cell.length_c   1.000
_cell.angle_alpha   90.00
_cell.angle_beta   90.00
_cell.angle_gamma   90.00
#
_symmetry.space_group_name_H-M   'P 1'
#
loop_
_entity.id
_entity.type
_entity.pdbx_description
1 polymer ?
#
loop_
_entity_poly.entity_id
_entity_poly.type
_entity_poly.pdbx_seq_one_letter_code
_entity_poly.pdbx_strand_id
1 'polypeptide(L)'
;KNEFLSKIPVVILEEIILYNKQDCKSLIYLQNWLNEIKPKHINFNKKDLIDEKISESNLEQIQIEKNLSLTIENLDESEKEIKPILDQLNFYNRKEQRPDWWSFFSNKEKDTEDLIEDNNCIGGLNLTNESNDGNFKILDFKYPEQITKMKPGDTVLDQNGENSSRILSVDYKNFEVKIRLGKNKIPPLSLTPSQPLNTKSIDNAVAEFIKDYSYKSSYPAIKSLLHKKDTSYKGKIEFNNSIEAIKNRIKNMNNSYIVMQGPPGTGK
;
A
#
# COMPACT_ATOMS: atom_id res chain seq x y z
N LYS A 1 -8.85 21.22 -8.51
CA LYS A 1 -9.73 20.85 -7.38
C LYS A 1 -10.92 21.81 -7.19
N ASN A 2 -10.79 23.09 -7.56
CA ASN A 2 -11.86 24.09 -7.33
C ASN A 2 -12.98 24.08 -8.37
N GLU A 3 -12.72 23.65 -9.60
CA GLU A 3 -13.73 23.64 -10.68
C GLU A 3 -14.85 22.61 -10.52
N PHE A 4 -14.56 21.48 -9.85
CA PHE A 4 -15.56 20.45 -9.60
C PHE A 4 -16.52 20.86 -8.48
N LEU A 5 -16.01 21.52 -7.44
CA LEU A 5 -16.83 22.01 -6.32
C LEU A 5 -17.75 23.18 -6.71
N SER A 6 -17.35 23.97 -7.71
CA SER A 6 -18.18 25.09 -8.20
C SER A 6 -19.42 24.64 -8.99
N LYS A 7 -19.51 23.37 -9.37
CA LYS A 7 -20.67 22.78 -10.09
C LYS A 7 -21.68 22.11 -9.18
N ILE A 8 -21.35 21.92 -7.90
CA ILE A 8 -22.28 21.35 -6.93
C ILE A 8 -23.16 22.47 -6.37
N PRO A 9 -24.50 22.35 -6.41
CA PRO A 9 -25.38 23.31 -5.76
C PRO A 9 -24.99 23.48 -4.28
N VAL A 10 -24.93 24.72 -3.82
CA VAL A 10 -24.52 25.07 -2.44
C VAL A 10 -25.33 24.30 -1.40
N VAL A 11 -26.62 24.10 -1.64
CA VAL A 11 -27.50 23.31 -0.77
C VAL A 11 -27.03 21.88 -0.58
N ILE A 12 -26.61 21.19 -1.66
CA ILE A 12 -26.10 19.83 -1.59
C ILE A 12 -24.79 19.78 -0.82
N LEU A 13 -23.94 20.78 -0.99
CA LEU A 13 -22.68 20.86 -0.25
C LEU A 13 -22.91 21.05 1.25
N GLU A 14 -23.87 21.89 1.62
CA GLU A 14 -24.29 22.10 3.01
C GLU A 14 -24.89 20.84 3.64
N GLU A 15 -25.71 20.10 2.90
CA GLU A 15 -26.27 18.82 3.34
C GLU A 15 -25.17 17.77 3.57
N ILE A 16 -24.18 17.65 2.67
CA ILE A 16 -23.03 16.75 2.82
C ILE A 16 -22.21 17.14 4.07
N ILE A 17 -21.96 18.41 4.28
CA ILE A 17 -21.22 18.91 5.46
C ILE A 17 -22.00 18.59 6.75
N LEU A 18 -23.30 18.79 6.73
CA LEU A 18 -24.17 18.50 7.89
C LEU A 18 -24.20 17.01 8.19
N TYR A 19 -24.31 16.16 7.17
CA TYR A 19 -24.28 14.70 7.28
C TYR A 19 -22.95 14.23 7.89
N ASN A 20 -21.82 14.65 7.34
CA ASN A 20 -20.50 14.31 7.86
C ASN A 20 -20.31 14.76 9.32
N LYS A 21 -20.84 15.93 9.67
CA LYS A 21 -20.81 16.44 11.05
C LYS A 21 -21.65 15.58 12.00
N GLN A 22 -22.79 15.06 11.53
CA GLN A 22 -23.64 14.15 12.31
C GLN A 22 -22.97 12.80 12.50
N ASP A 23 -22.34 12.25 11.46
CA ASP A 23 -21.60 10.98 11.54
C ASP A 23 -20.45 11.06 12.55
N CYS A 24 -19.64 12.12 12.49
CA CYS A 24 -18.58 12.34 13.47
C CYS A 24 -19.11 12.46 14.91
N LYS A 25 -20.26 13.13 15.11
CA LYS A 25 -20.90 13.23 16.43
C LYS A 25 -21.42 11.89 16.91
N SER A 26 -22.02 11.09 16.01
CA SER A 26 -22.53 9.76 16.34
C SER A 26 -21.43 8.84 16.88
N LEU A 27 -20.21 8.91 16.33
CA LEU A 27 -19.05 8.16 16.83
C LEU A 27 -18.67 8.58 18.26
N ILE A 28 -18.74 9.87 18.58
CA ILE A 28 -18.48 10.38 19.94
C ILE A 28 -19.54 9.86 20.93
N TYR A 29 -20.82 9.90 20.52
CA TYR A 29 -21.89 9.37 21.36
C TYR A 29 -21.76 7.86 21.58
N LEU A 30 -21.42 7.12 20.53
CA LEU A 30 -21.17 5.68 20.63
C LEU A 30 -19.99 5.38 21.57
N GLN A 31 -18.89 6.11 21.44
CA GLN A 31 -17.73 5.97 22.34
C GLN A 31 -18.09 6.24 23.79
N ASN A 32 -18.84 7.30 24.07
CA ASN A 32 -19.30 7.64 25.41
C ASN A 32 -20.20 6.55 25.98
N TRP A 33 -21.18 6.09 25.21
CA TRP A 33 -22.07 5.00 25.59
C TRP A 33 -21.30 3.70 25.88
N LEU A 34 -20.37 3.32 25.00
CA LEU A 34 -19.51 2.14 25.23
C LEU A 34 -18.68 2.27 26.52
N ASN A 35 -18.20 3.48 26.84
CA ASN A 35 -17.48 3.72 28.08
C ASN A 35 -18.39 3.62 29.32
N GLU A 36 -19.66 3.99 29.22
CA GLU A 36 -20.65 3.89 30.30
C GLU A 36 -21.04 2.44 30.60
N ILE A 37 -21.27 1.63 29.54
CA ILE A 37 -21.64 0.21 29.71
C ILE A 37 -20.45 -0.69 29.97
N LYS A 38 -19.23 -0.20 29.80
CA LYS A 38 -18.01 -0.94 30.03
C LYS A 38 -17.94 -1.51 31.45
N PRO A 39 -17.74 -2.83 31.64
CA PRO A 39 -17.55 -3.40 32.97
C PRO A 39 -16.35 -2.78 33.69
N LYS A 40 -16.51 -2.38 34.94
CA LYS A 40 -15.47 -1.70 35.75
C LYS A 40 -14.16 -2.48 35.91
N HIS A 41 -14.21 -3.80 35.77
CA HIS A 41 -13.03 -4.68 35.88
C HIS A 41 -12.22 -4.80 34.58
N ILE A 42 -12.74 -4.29 33.46
CA ILE A 42 -12.02 -4.30 32.19
C ILE A 42 -11.24 -2.98 32.06
N ASN A 43 -9.95 -3.05 32.32
CA ASN A 43 -9.03 -1.98 31.96
C ASN A 43 -8.55 -2.22 30.52
N PHE A 44 -8.89 -1.32 29.59
CA PHE A 44 -8.19 -1.28 28.31
C PHE A 44 -6.80 -0.70 28.55
N ASN A 45 -5.87 -1.56 28.96
CA ASN A 45 -4.47 -1.17 28.96
C ASN A 45 -4.03 -1.05 27.50
N LYS A 46 -3.68 0.16 27.07
CA LYS A 46 -3.00 0.39 25.78
C LYS A 46 -1.71 -0.43 25.66
N LYS A 47 -1.19 -0.99 26.75
CA LYS A 47 0.00 -1.84 26.77
C LYS A 47 -0.26 -3.25 26.26
N ASP A 48 -1.46 -3.81 26.43
CA ASP A 48 -1.73 -5.21 26.06
C ASP A 48 -1.87 -5.42 24.54
N LEU A 49 -1.98 -4.33 23.77
CA LEU A 49 -1.93 -4.36 22.31
C LEU A 49 -0.50 -4.30 21.74
N ILE A 50 0.54 -4.23 22.55
CA ILE A 50 1.94 -3.99 22.10
C ILE A 50 2.94 -4.98 22.74
N ASP A 51 2.51 -6.13 23.21
CA ASP A 51 3.44 -7.23 23.48
C ASP A 51 3.61 -8.16 22.25
N GLU A 52 3.61 -7.61 21.05
CA GLU A 52 4.33 -8.21 19.95
C GLU A 52 5.82 -8.18 20.33
N LYS A 53 6.43 -9.36 20.44
CA LYS A 53 7.88 -9.49 20.47
C LYS A 53 8.43 -8.74 19.27
N ILE A 54 8.83 -7.49 19.48
CA ILE A 54 9.45 -6.66 18.43
C ILE A 54 10.70 -7.44 18.03
N SER A 55 10.71 -7.98 16.81
CA SER A 55 11.88 -8.71 16.31
C SER A 55 13.08 -7.75 16.27
N GLU A 56 14.29 -8.27 16.46
CA GLU A 56 15.52 -7.48 16.40
C GLU A 56 15.59 -6.61 15.11
N SER A 57 15.15 -7.17 13.97
CA SER A 57 15.07 -6.42 12.71
C SER A 57 14.11 -5.23 12.75
N ASN A 58 13.03 -5.31 13.52
CA ASN A 58 12.12 -4.19 13.73
C ASN A 58 12.72 -3.11 14.63
N LEU A 59 13.52 -3.49 15.64
CA LEU A 59 14.23 -2.54 16.50
C LEU A 59 15.28 -1.76 15.71
N GLU A 60 16.05 -2.42 14.86
CA GLU A 60 17.00 -1.76 13.96
C GLU A 60 16.33 -0.74 13.05
N GLN A 61 15.19 -1.10 12.44
CA GLN A 61 14.44 -0.20 11.58
C GLN A 61 13.89 1.00 12.34
N ILE A 62 13.36 0.81 13.54
CA ILE A 62 12.90 1.92 14.40
C ILE A 62 14.06 2.85 14.74
N GLN A 63 15.26 2.31 14.98
CA GLN A 63 16.44 3.11 15.26
C GLN A 63 16.89 3.92 14.04
N ILE A 64 16.85 3.32 12.84
CA ILE A 64 17.14 4.03 11.59
C ILE A 64 16.12 5.16 11.36
N GLU A 65 14.83 4.91 11.55
CA GLU A 65 13.75 5.91 11.42
C GLU A 65 13.99 7.12 12.35
N LYS A 66 14.31 6.84 13.62
CA LYS A 66 14.64 7.90 14.60
C LYS A 66 15.86 8.71 14.20
N ASN A 67 16.93 8.06 13.75
CA ASN A 67 18.15 8.74 13.32
C ASN A 67 17.89 9.63 12.09
N LEU A 68 17.04 9.18 11.15
CA LEU A 68 16.64 10.02 10.01
C LEU A 68 15.79 11.20 10.42
N SER A 69 14.86 11.05 11.36
CA SER A 69 14.07 12.15 11.90
C SER A 69 14.97 13.20 12.55
N LEU A 70 15.97 12.79 13.34
CA LEU A 70 16.97 13.70 13.91
C LEU A 70 17.79 14.42 12.81
N THR A 71 18.13 13.73 11.73
CA THR A 71 18.83 14.35 10.59
C THR A 71 17.95 15.42 9.94
N ILE A 72 16.65 15.17 9.77
CA ILE A 72 15.70 16.14 9.21
C ILE A 72 15.53 17.35 10.13
N GLU A 73 15.39 17.13 11.44
CA GLU A 73 15.28 18.22 12.42
C GLU A 73 16.49 19.17 12.40
N ASN A 74 17.67 18.61 12.21
CA ASN A 74 18.94 19.36 12.17
C ASN A 74 19.24 20.05 10.82
N LEU A 75 18.36 19.96 9.82
CA LEU A 75 18.51 20.72 8.58
C LEU A 75 18.40 22.23 8.85
N ASP A 76 19.03 23.03 7.99
CA ASP A 76 19.00 24.49 8.08
C ASP A 76 17.59 25.07 8.10
N GLU A 77 17.40 26.24 8.69
CA GLU A 77 16.11 26.95 8.73
C GLU A 77 15.61 27.29 7.30
N SER A 78 16.51 27.44 6.34
CA SER A 78 16.16 27.61 4.91
C SER A 78 15.38 26.43 4.32
N GLU A 79 15.43 25.25 4.96
CA GLU A 79 14.74 24.01 4.55
C GLU A 79 13.44 23.78 5.32
N LYS A 80 12.95 24.74 6.07
CA LYS A 80 11.76 24.63 6.92
C LYS A 80 10.52 24.09 6.22
N GLU A 81 10.29 24.50 4.97
CA GLU A 81 9.14 24.02 4.18
C GLU A 81 9.31 22.56 3.71
N ILE A 82 10.55 22.09 3.62
CA ILE A 82 10.88 20.75 3.13
C ILE A 82 10.92 19.72 4.27
N LYS A 83 11.29 20.13 5.49
CA LYS A 83 11.35 19.25 6.67
C LYS A 83 10.09 18.37 6.82
N PRO A 84 8.85 18.90 6.77
CA PRO A 84 7.64 18.08 6.87
C PRO A 84 7.48 17.07 5.74
N ILE A 85 7.94 17.41 4.52
CA ILE A 85 7.87 16.50 3.37
C ILE A 85 8.86 15.34 3.56
N LEU A 86 10.07 15.62 4.01
CA LEU A 86 11.08 14.59 4.29
C LEU A 86 10.64 13.67 5.42
N ASP A 87 10.02 14.20 6.47
CA ASP A 87 9.49 13.41 7.59
C ASP A 87 8.34 12.50 7.14
N GLN A 88 7.47 12.97 6.24
CA GLN A 88 6.43 12.14 5.63
C GLN A 88 7.02 11.04 4.74
N LEU A 89 8.09 11.32 3.99
CA LEU A 89 8.79 10.33 3.17
C LEU A 89 9.54 9.30 4.02
N ASN A 90 9.96 9.67 5.23
CA ASN A 90 10.68 8.80 6.14
C ASN A 90 9.82 7.55 6.47
N PHE A 91 10.22 6.40 5.94
CA PHE A 91 9.48 5.13 6.03
C PHE A 91 8.01 5.21 5.57
N TYR A 92 7.73 6.00 4.53
CA TYR A 92 6.40 6.16 3.95
C TYR A 92 5.73 4.82 3.63
N ASN A 93 6.41 3.95 2.87
CA ASN A 93 5.84 2.66 2.46
C ASN A 93 5.49 1.76 3.65
N ARG A 94 6.30 1.75 4.70
CA ARG A 94 6.02 0.98 5.91
C ARG A 94 4.75 1.47 6.61
N LYS A 95 4.53 2.78 6.63
CA LYS A 95 3.33 3.39 7.23
C LYS A 95 2.09 3.05 6.40
N GLU A 96 2.19 3.16 5.08
CA GLU A 96 1.10 2.86 4.14
C GLU A 96 0.72 1.39 4.08
N GLN A 97 1.69 0.49 4.20
CA GLN A 97 1.44 -0.96 4.14
C GLN A 97 0.92 -1.57 5.45
N ARG A 98 0.79 -0.79 6.53
CA ARG A 98 0.27 -1.32 7.81
C ARG A 98 -1.06 -2.05 7.69
N PRO A 99 -2.08 -1.53 6.99
CA PRO A 99 -3.36 -2.23 6.84
C PRO A 99 -3.21 -3.58 6.12
N ASP A 100 -2.35 -3.62 5.09
CA ASP A 100 -2.11 -4.85 4.32
C ASP A 100 -1.40 -5.91 5.17
N TRP A 101 -0.43 -5.49 6.00
CA TRP A 101 0.24 -6.38 6.95
C TRP A 101 -0.72 -6.89 8.03
N TRP A 102 -1.59 -6.03 8.55
CA TRP A 102 -2.59 -6.46 9.52
C TRP A 102 -3.57 -7.46 8.90
N SER A 103 -4.03 -7.22 7.68
CA SER A 103 -4.86 -8.18 6.95
C SER A 103 -4.14 -9.51 6.74
N PHE A 104 -2.87 -9.47 6.34
CA PHE A 104 -2.05 -10.67 6.14
C PHE A 104 -1.90 -11.49 7.43
N PHE A 105 -1.61 -10.87 8.57
CA PHE A 105 -1.50 -11.58 9.84
C PHE A 105 -2.86 -12.06 10.36
N SER A 106 -3.89 -11.24 10.25
CA SER A 106 -5.25 -11.61 10.62
C SER A 106 -5.74 -12.83 9.84
N ASN A 107 -5.44 -12.93 8.55
CA ASN A 107 -5.84 -14.08 7.73
C ASN A 107 -5.23 -15.41 8.21
N LYS A 108 -4.08 -15.39 8.88
CA LYS A 108 -3.48 -16.61 9.46
C LYS A 108 -4.20 -17.11 10.71
N GLU A 109 -4.94 -16.24 11.38
CA GLU A 109 -5.66 -16.53 12.61
C GLU A 109 -7.14 -16.90 12.36
N LYS A 110 -7.64 -16.61 11.14
CA LYS A 110 -9.00 -16.91 10.71
C LYS A 110 -9.21 -18.40 10.54
N ASP A 111 -10.35 -18.87 10.97
CA ASP A 111 -10.83 -20.21 10.61
C ASP A 111 -11.35 -20.28 9.18
N THR A 112 -11.79 -21.47 8.75
CA THR A 112 -12.28 -21.68 7.39
C THR A 112 -13.57 -20.91 7.10
N GLU A 113 -14.44 -20.75 8.09
CA GLU A 113 -15.71 -20.03 7.95
C GLU A 113 -15.46 -18.54 7.75
N ASP A 114 -14.61 -17.94 8.54
CA ASP A 114 -14.16 -16.56 8.39
C ASP A 114 -13.52 -16.29 7.01
N LEU A 115 -12.72 -17.25 6.50
CA LEU A 115 -12.10 -17.14 5.17
C LEU A 115 -13.11 -17.28 4.03
N ILE A 116 -14.23 -18.01 4.23
CA ILE A 116 -15.34 -18.08 3.27
C ILE A 116 -16.07 -16.73 3.20
N GLU A 117 -16.23 -16.05 4.33
CA GLU A 117 -16.90 -14.75 4.38
C GLU A 117 -16.02 -13.59 3.87
N ASP A 118 -14.70 -13.77 3.84
CA ASP A 118 -13.77 -12.73 3.36
C ASP A 118 -13.65 -12.71 1.84
N ASN A 119 -14.20 -11.69 1.20
CA ASN A 119 -14.16 -11.51 -0.26
C ASN A 119 -12.74 -11.46 -0.87
N ASN A 120 -11.69 -11.29 -0.09
CA ASN A 120 -10.31 -11.32 -0.57
C ASN A 120 -9.70 -12.73 -0.51
N CYS A 121 -10.42 -13.72 0.01
CA CYS A 121 -9.98 -15.09 0.20
C CYS A 121 -10.82 -16.08 -0.65
N ILE A 122 -10.38 -17.34 -0.68
CA ILE A 122 -11.21 -18.48 -1.06
C ILE A 122 -11.04 -19.54 0.04
N GLY A 123 -12.07 -19.69 0.88
CA GLY A 123 -12.10 -20.66 1.96
C GLY A 123 -12.70 -22.00 1.54
N GLY A 124 -12.35 -23.08 2.29
CA GLY A 124 -13.00 -24.37 2.17
C GLY A 124 -12.72 -25.13 0.87
N LEU A 125 -11.48 -25.19 0.43
CA LEU A 125 -11.06 -25.87 -0.80
C LEU A 125 -11.17 -27.39 -0.68
N ASN A 126 -11.84 -28.03 -1.64
CA ASN A 126 -11.89 -29.47 -1.82
C ASN A 126 -11.18 -29.86 -3.11
N LEU A 127 -10.09 -30.59 -3.01
CA LEU A 127 -9.30 -31.06 -4.17
C LEU A 127 -10.14 -32.04 -5.00
N THR A 128 -10.30 -31.75 -6.29
CA THR A 128 -11.05 -32.58 -7.24
C THR A 128 -10.14 -33.31 -8.22
N ASN A 129 -9.02 -32.67 -8.60
CA ASN A 129 -8.08 -33.28 -9.53
C ASN A 129 -6.66 -32.76 -9.28
N GLU A 130 -5.65 -33.61 -9.54
CA GLU A 130 -4.23 -33.26 -9.48
C GLU A 130 -3.54 -33.79 -10.73
N SER A 131 -2.73 -32.92 -11.35
CA SER A 131 -1.88 -33.29 -12.49
C SER A 131 -0.49 -32.69 -12.35
N ASN A 132 0.51 -33.35 -12.93
CA ASN A 132 1.90 -32.88 -12.87
C ASN A 132 2.24 -31.98 -14.06
N ASP A 133 2.95 -30.89 -13.80
CA ASP A 133 3.49 -29.95 -14.79
C ASP A 133 4.98 -29.67 -14.45
N GLY A 134 5.84 -30.60 -14.83
CA GLY A 134 7.28 -30.52 -14.56
C GLY A 134 7.61 -30.44 -13.07
N ASN A 135 8.15 -29.31 -12.64
CA ASN A 135 8.47 -29.02 -11.24
C ASN A 135 7.28 -28.50 -10.42
N PHE A 136 6.12 -28.46 -11.02
CA PHE A 136 4.89 -28.00 -10.42
C PHE A 136 3.80 -29.07 -10.51
N LYS A 137 2.76 -28.86 -9.77
CA LYS A 137 1.49 -29.57 -9.92
C LYS A 137 0.37 -28.56 -10.15
N ILE A 138 -0.58 -28.97 -10.97
CA ILE A 138 -1.80 -28.24 -11.23
C ILE A 138 -2.89 -28.94 -10.43
N LEU A 139 -3.57 -28.15 -9.60
CA LEU A 139 -4.61 -28.61 -8.70
C LEU A 139 -5.92 -27.94 -9.08
N ASP A 140 -6.96 -28.74 -9.27
CA ASP A 140 -8.32 -28.29 -9.46
C ASP A 140 -9.06 -28.47 -8.13
N PHE A 141 -9.70 -27.40 -7.66
CA PHE A 141 -10.49 -27.40 -6.44
C PHE A 141 -11.92 -26.95 -6.71
N LYS A 142 -12.82 -27.47 -5.91
CA LYS A 142 -14.17 -26.95 -5.72
C LYS A 142 -14.22 -26.27 -4.36
N TYR A 143 -14.94 -25.15 -4.28
CA TYR A 143 -15.11 -24.41 -3.03
C TYR A 143 -16.57 -24.09 -2.76
N PRO A 144 -17.00 -23.84 -1.51
CA PRO A 144 -18.38 -23.49 -1.19
C PRO A 144 -18.79 -22.17 -1.82
N GLU A 145 -20.08 -21.97 -2.00
CA GLU A 145 -20.62 -20.72 -2.54
C GLU A 145 -20.14 -19.53 -1.73
N GLN A 146 -19.38 -18.65 -2.36
CA GLN A 146 -18.82 -17.43 -1.76
C GLN A 146 -18.49 -16.40 -2.83
N ILE A 147 -18.40 -15.13 -2.43
CA ILE A 147 -17.96 -14.04 -3.30
C ILE A 147 -16.44 -13.86 -3.11
N THR A 148 -15.68 -13.87 -4.20
CA THR A 148 -14.24 -13.60 -4.12
C THR A 148 -13.78 -12.59 -5.18
N LYS A 149 -12.78 -11.79 -4.82
CA LYS A 149 -12.09 -10.86 -5.73
C LYS A 149 -10.85 -11.49 -6.39
N MET A 150 -10.49 -12.72 -5.99
CA MET A 150 -9.37 -13.43 -6.58
C MET A 150 -9.62 -13.73 -8.05
N LYS A 151 -8.60 -13.58 -8.88
CA LYS A 151 -8.69 -13.71 -10.33
C LYS A 151 -7.50 -14.48 -10.92
N PRO A 152 -7.62 -15.00 -12.14
CA PRO A 152 -6.52 -15.62 -12.85
C PRO A 152 -5.29 -14.72 -12.91
N GLY A 153 -4.12 -15.29 -12.61
CA GLY A 153 -2.84 -14.58 -12.56
C GLY A 153 -2.43 -14.09 -11.17
N ASP A 154 -3.34 -14.07 -10.20
CA ASP A 154 -3.00 -13.69 -8.83
C ASP A 154 -2.04 -14.70 -8.21
N THR A 155 -1.09 -14.20 -7.44
CA THR A 155 -0.27 -14.99 -6.53
C THR A 155 -0.96 -15.01 -5.17
N VAL A 156 -1.16 -16.19 -4.63
CA VAL A 156 -1.90 -16.41 -3.38
C VAL A 156 -1.09 -17.33 -2.45
N LEU A 157 -1.43 -17.34 -1.18
CA LEU A 157 -0.83 -18.18 -0.16
C LEU A 157 -1.86 -19.18 0.38
N ASP A 158 -1.39 -20.21 1.03
CA ASP A 158 -2.26 -21.10 1.81
C ASP A 158 -2.80 -20.39 3.07
N GLN A 159 -3.68 -21.05 3.80
CA GLN A 159 -4.27 -20.55 5.05
C GLN A 159 -3.23 -20.14 6.11
N ASN A 160 -2.03 -20.73 6.08
CA ASN A 160 -0.95 -20.42 7.02
C ASN A 160 -0.08 -19.25 6.53
N GLY A 161 -0.30 -18.78 5.30
CA GLY A 161 0.50 -17.74 4.69
C GLY A 161 1.93 -18.17 4.31
N GLU A 162 2.14 -19.47 4.05
CA GLU A 162 3.47 -20.05 3.83
C GLU A 162 3.70 -20.49 2.37
N ASN A 163 2.76 -21.27 1.81
CA ASN A 163 2.94 -21.87 0.50
C ASN A 163 2.31 -21.02 -0.59
N SER A 164 3.19 -20.40 -1.39
CA SER A 164 2.75 -19.60 -2.53
C SER A 164 2.29 -20.48 -3.69
N SER A 165 1.19 -20.11 -4.29
CA SER A 165 0.63 -20.67 -5.52
C SER A 165 0.16 -19.58 -6.47
N ARG A 166 -0.09 -19.95 -7.73
CA ARG A 166 -0.62 -19.02 -8.73
C ARG A 166 -1.96 -19.51 -9.21
N ILE A 167 -2.94 -18.64 -9.24
CA ILE A 167 -4.26 -18.93 -9.81
C ILE A 167 -4.14 -18.99 -11.33
N LEU A 168 -4.56 -20.10 -11.93
CA LEU A 168 -4.62 -20.28 -13.37
C LEU A 168 -5.98 -19.91 -13.94
N SER A 169 -7.07 -20.34 -13.26
CA SER A 169 -8.45 -20.01 -13.64
C SER A 169 -9.35 -20.01 -12.42
N VAL A 170 -10.43 -19.24 -12.49
CA VAL A 170 -11.52 -19.21 -11.51
C VAL A 170 -12.84 -19.29 -12.27
N ASP A 171 -13.68 -20.23 -11.92
CA ASP A 171 -15.08 -20.33 -12.37
C ASP A 171 -15.99 -19.91 -11.21
N TYR A 172 -16.47 -18.69 -11.27
CA TYR A 172 -17.33 -18.10 -10.22
C TYR A 172 -18.76 -18.65 -10.22
N LYS A 173 -19.18 -19.34 -11.30
CA LYS A 173 -20.52 -19.93 -11.40
C LYS A 173 -20.57 -21.32 -10.79
N ASN A 174 -19.53 -22.12 -11.05
CA ASN A 174 -19.42 -23.48 -10.58
C ASN A 174 -18.62 -23.60 -9.29
N PHE A 175 -18.09 -22.47 -8.79
CA PHE A 175 -17.23 -22.38 -7.59
C PHE A 175 -16.01 -23.28 -7.69
N GLU A 176 -15.28 -23.15 -8.80
CA GLU A 176 -14.09 -23.94 -9.08
C GLU A 176 -12.88 -23.03 -9.27
N VAL A 177 -11.73 -23.44 -8.75
CA VAL A 177 -10.46 -22.75 -8.91
C VAL A 177 -9.35 -23.73 -9.27
N LYS A 178 -8.54 -23.32 -10.25
CA LYS A 178 -7.37 -24.07 -10.68
C LYS A 178 -6.11 -23.28 -10.28
N ILE A 179 -5.18 -23.94 -9.59
CA ILE A 179 -3.94 -23.33 -9.15
C ILE A 179 -2.73 -24.12 -9.61
N ARG A 180 -1.59 -23.43 -9.70
CA ARG A 180 -0.26 -24.00 -9.92
C ARG A 180 0.55 -23.90 -8.64
N LEU A 181 0.97 -25.04 -8.10
CA LEU A 181 1.70 -25.14 -6.83
C LEU A 181 3.01 -25.89 -7.05
N GLY A 182 4.04 -25.60 -6.25
CA GLY A 182 5.30 -26.35 -6.29
C GLY A 182 5.09 -27.82 -5.95
N LYS A 183 5.80 -28.74 -6.67
CA LYS A 183 5.56 -30.18 -6.61
C LYS A 183 5.61 -30.78 -5.20
N ASN A 184 6.50 -30.28 -4.36
CA ASN A 184 6.71 -30.79 -2.99
C ASN A 184 5.87 -30.08 -1.93
N LYS A 185 4.91 -29.23 -2.35
CA LYS A 185 4.04 -28.48 -1.43
C LYS A 185 2.74 -29.22 -1.19
N ILE A 186 2.16 -29.02 -0.03
CA ILE A 186 0.88 -29.59 0.38
C ILE A 186 -0.24 -28.77 -0.25
N PRO A 187 -1.30 -29.43 -0.80
CA PRO A 187 -2.48 -28.74 -1.29
C PRO A 187 -3.11 -27.85 -0.19
N PRO A 188 -3.46 -26.58 -0.48
CA PRO A 188 -4.05 -25.69 0.51
C PRO A 188 -5.50 -26.06 0.80
N LEU A 189 -5.97 -25.74 2.01
CA LEU A 189 -7.37 -25.84 2.41
C LEU A 189 -8.12 -24.53 2.15
N SER A 190 -7.40 -23.42 2.04
CA SER A 190 -7.92 -22.10 1.69
C SER A 190 -6.83 -21.28 1.01
N LEU A 191 -7.23 -20.29 0.22
CA LEU A 191 -6.32 -19.33 -0.42
C LEU A 191 -6.49 -17.95 0.21
N THR A 192 -5.38 -17.33 0.55
CA THR A 192 -5.30 -15.97 1.09
C THR A 192 -4.46 -15.08 0.17
N PRO A 193 -4.63 -13.75 0.21
CA PRO A 193 -3.79 -12.82 -0.55
C PRO A 193 -2.31 -13.02 -0.26
N SER A 194 -1.47 -12.72 -1.26
CA SER A 194 -0.01 -12.72 -1.09
C SER A 194 0.43 -11.68 -0.04
N GLN A 195 1.66 -11.83 0.44
CA GLN A 195 2.29 -10.83 1.31
C GLN A 195 2.33 -9.46 0.61
N PRO A 196 2.27 -8.36 1.38
CA PRO A 196 2.52 -7.03 0.86
C PRO A 196 3.86 -6.95 0.11
N LEU A 197 3.93 -6.04 -0.87
CA LEU A 197 5.12 -5.88 -1.69
C LEU A 197 6.34 -5.52 -0.83
N ASN A 198 7.49 -6.11 -1.14
CA ASN A 198 8.74 -5.75 -0.48
C ASN A 198 9.25 -4.40 -1.00
N THR A 199 9.17 -3.36 -0.17
CA THR A 199 9.58 -2.00 -0.49
C THR A 199 10.97 -1.64 0.04
N LYS A 200 11.71 -2.58 0.59
CA LYS A 200 13.01 -2.35 1.25
C LYS A 200 14.01 -1.58 0.38
N SER A 201 14.05 -1.85 -0.92
CA SER A 201 14.95 -1.13 -1.84
C SER A 201 14.56 0.34 -2.01
N ILE A 202 13.25 0.63 -2.04
CA ILE A 202 12.72 1.99 -2.14
C ILE A 202 12.96 2.73 -0.82
N ASP A 203 12.66 2.10 0.31
CA ASP A 203 12.86 2.68 1.63
C ASP A 203 14.34 3.00 1.89
N ASN A 204 15.25 2.11 1.47
CA ASN A 204 16.69 2.35 1.54
C ASN A 204 17.12 3.55 0.69
N ALA A 205 16.63 3.66 -0.56
CA ALA A 205 16.95 4.77 -1.44
C ALA A 205 16.44 6.12 -0.86
N VAL A 206 15.24 6.13 -0.26
CA VAL A 206 14.72 7.31 0.44
C VAL A 206 15.57 7.64 1.67
N ALA A 207 15.97 6.64 2.44
CA ALA A 207 16.83 6.82 3.61
C ALA A 207 18.20 7.42 3.24
N GLU A 208 18.82 6.93 2.15
CA GLU A 208 20.06 7.50 1.61
C GLU A 208 19.86 8.95 1.15
N PHE A 209 18.77 9.21 0.43
CA PHE A 209 18.42 10.56 0.01
C PHE A 209 18.27 11.51 1.19
N ILE A 210 17.60 11.13 2.28
CA ILE A 210 17.43 11.95 3.48
C ILE A 210 18.79 12.18 4.16
N LYS A 211 19.63 11.16 4.30
CA LYS A 211 20.98 11.27 4.90
C LYS A 211 21.85 12.27 4.14
N ASP A 212 21.78 12.21 2.81
CA ASP A 212 22.64 13.04 1.95
C ASP A 212 21.98 14.36 1.55
N TYR A 213 20.80 14.65 2.08
CA TYR A 213 20.03 15.83 1.67
C TYR A 213 20.77 17.13 1.91
N SER A 214 21.50 17.25 3.00
CA SER A 214 22.30 18.45 3.35
C SER A 214 23.43 18.74 2.36
N TYR A 215 23.92 17.74 1.62
CA TYR A 215 24.99 17.93 0.65
C TYR A 215 24.48 18.62 -0.61
N LYS A 216 25.03 19.79 -0.95
CA LYS A 216 24.57 20.62 -2.08
C LYS A 216 24.63 19.91 -3.42
N SER A 217 25.60 19.02 -3.62
CA SER A 217 25.81 18.29 -4.88
C SER A 217 24.92 17.07 -5.04
N SER A 218 24.25 16.61 -3.97
CA SER A 218 23.44 15.40 -4.00
C SER A 218 22.04 15.70 -4.50
N TYR A 219 21.55 14.86 -5.40
CA TYR A 219 20.16 14.82 -5.90
C TYR A 219 19.59 16.19 -6.38
N PRO A 220 20.28 16.93 -7.27
CA PRO A 220 19.87 18.29 -7.62
C PRO A 220 18.48 18.35 -8.29
N ALA A 221 18.12 17.34 -9.09
CA ALA A 221 16.81 17.28 -9.73
C ALA A 221 15.68 17.08 -8.73
N ILE A 222 15.87 16.19 -7.74
CA ILE A 222 14.87 15.94 -6.68
C ILE A 222 14.74 17.17 -5.79
N LYS A 223 15.85 17.80 -5.40
CA LYS A 223 15.84 19.05 -4.64
C LYS A 223 15.10 20.16 -5.39
N SER A 224 15.32 20.28 -6.71
CA SER A 224 14.59 21.24 -7.53
C SER A 224 13.09 20.99 -7.55
N LEU A 225 12.68 19.71 -7.59
CA LEU A 225 11.27 19.32 -7.51
C LEU A 225 10.66 19.66 -6.14
N LEU A 226 11.33 19.31 -5.05
CA LEU A 226 10.86 19.57 -3.68
C LEU A 226 10.69 21.07 -3.41
N HIS A 227 11.65 21.87 -3.85
CA HIS A 227 11.60 23.34 -3.75
C HIS A 227 10.72 24.00 -4.80
N LYS A 228 10.04 23.24 -5.65
CA LYS A 228 9.19 23.76 -6.75
C LYS A 228 9.90 24.79 -7.63
N LYS A 229 11.21 24.60 -7.83
CA LYS A 229 12.00 25.48 -8.70
C LYS A 229 11.56 25.33 -10.15
N ASP A 230 11.70 26.38 -10.94
CA ASP A 230 11.42 26.31 -12.36
C ASP A 230 12.31 25.27 -13.06
N THR A 231 11.75 24.61 -14.05
CA THR A 231 12.48 23.61 -14.82
C THR A 231 13.62 24.27 -15.62
N SER A 232 14.80 23.66 -15.58
CA SER A 232 16.01 24.19 -16.23
C SER A 232 16.45 23.28 -17.37
N TYR A 233 16.78 23.91 -18.51
CA TYR A 233 17.21 23.26 -19.75
C TYR A 233 18.45 23.90 -20.33
N LYS A 234 19.22 23.12 -21.10
CA LYS A 234 20.34 23.62 -21.90
C LYS A 234 19.84 24.04 -23.29
N GLY A 235 20.04 25.31 -23.67
CA GLY A 235 19.67 25.83 -24.96
C GLY A 235 18.17 26.13 -25.15
N LYS A 236 17.80 26.45 -26.39
CA LYS A 236 16.39 26.69 -26.79
C LYS A 236 15.65 25.37 -26.95
N ILE A 237 14.48 25.25 -26.33
CA ILE A 237 13.62 24.07 -26.44
C ILE A 237 12.27 24.50 -26.98
N GLU A 238 11.81 23.81 -28.01
CA GLU A 238 10.45 23.98 -28.51
C GLU A 238 9.45 23.32 -27.56
N PHE A 239 8.45 24.09 -27.14
CA PHE A 239 7.38 23.62 -26.24
C PHE A 239 6.18 23.16 -27.10
N ASN A 240 6.27 21.99 -27.67
CA ASN A 240 5.12 21.31 -28.26
C ASN A 240 4.93 19.94 -27.57
N ASN A 241 3.80 19.30 -27.83
CA ASN A 241 3.45 18.03 -27.20
C ASN A 241 3.83 16.79 -28.03
N SER A 242 4.69 16.94 -29.05
CA SER A 242 5.18 15.81 -29.80
C SER A 242 6.14 14.96 -28.97
N ILE A 243 6.18 13.65 -29.22
CA ILE A 243 7.12 12.73 -28.57
C ILE A 243 8.57 13.19 -28.78
N GLU A 244 8.88 13.71 -29.95
CA GLU A 244 10.24 14.19 -30.28
C GLU A 244 10.61 15.43 -29.46
N ALA A 245 9.68 16.37 -29.27
CA ALA A 245 9.89 17.52 -28.40
C ALA A 245 10.07 17.12 -26.93
N ILE A 246 9.32 16.13 -26.45
CA ILE A 246 9.49 15.58 -25.09
C ILE A 246 10.87 14.94 -24.93
N LYS A 247 11.31 14.11 -25.89
CA LYS A 247 12.66 13.53 -25.89
C LYS A 247 13.75 14.61 -25.87
N ASN A 248 13.60 15.66 -26.67
CA ASN A 248 14.55 16.77 -26.70
C ASN A 248 14.59 17.52 -25.36
N ARG A 249 13.45 17.73 -24.70
CA ARG A 249 13.40 18.32 -23.34
C ARG A 249 14.18 17.46 -22.36
N ILE A 250 13.94 16.14 -22.36
CA ILE A 250 14.64 15.20 -21.45
C ILE A 250 16.15 15.23 -21.69
N LYS A 251 16.60 15.18 -22.96
CA LYS A 251 18.04 15.23 -23.31
C LYS A 251 18.72 16.54 -22.89
N ASN A 252 17.98 17.63 -22.90
CA ASN A 252 18.50 18.97 -22.61
C ASN A 252 18.22 19.44 -21.17
N MET A 253 17.65 18.59 -20.31
CA MET A 253 17.49 18.95 -18.89
C MET A 253 18.83 19.20 -18.21
N ASN A 254 18.85 20.23 -17.37
CA ASN A 254 20.03 20.61 -16.59
C ASN A 254 19.80 20.35 -15.11
N ASN A 255 20.04 19.11 -14.66
CA ASN A 255 19.83 18.69 -13.26
C ASN A 255 18.46 19.13 -12.71
N SER A 256 17.43 18.96 -13.51
CA SER A 256 16.06 19.43 -13.28
C SER A 256 15.06 18.29 -13.42
N TYR A 257 13.80 18.62 -13.46
CA TYR A 257 12.70 17.67 -13.61
C TYR A 257 11.76 18.09 -14.74
N ILE A 258 10.93 17.16 -15.20
CA ILE A 258 9.86 17.43 -16.17
C ILE A 258 8.54 16.90 -15.62
N VAL A 259 7.51 17.72 -15.67
CA VAL A 259 6.14 17.32 -15.31
C VAL A 259 5.39 17.00 -16.59
N MET A 260 4.91 15.78 -16.71
CA MET A 260 4.05 15.33 -17.81
C MET A 260 2.67 15.00 -17.29
N GLN A 261 1.67 15.73 -17.78
CA GLN A 261 0.27 15.43 -17.49
C GLN A 261 -0.33 14.71 -18.70
N GLY A 262 -0.92 13.55 -18.47
CA GLY A 262 -1.63 12.82 -19.52
C GLY A 262 -2.77 12.00 -18.90
N PRO A 263 -3.98 12.06 -19.44
CA PRO A 263 -5.09 11.20 -19.03
C PRO A 263 -4.75 9.71 -19.17
N PRO A 264 -5.50 8.81 -18.51
CA PRO A 264 -5.37 7.37 -18.73
C PRO A 264 -5.50 7.02 -20.22
N GLY A 265 -4.65 6.10 -20.72
CA GLY A 265 -4.68 5.67 -22.12
C GLY A 265 -3.87 6.54 -23.10
N THR A 266 -3.17 7.58 -22.65
CA THR A 266 -2.35 8.45 -23.54
C THR A 266 -0.95 7.91 -23.82
N GLY A 267 -0.62 6.69 -23.41
CA GLY A 267 0.68 6.06 -23.71
C GLY A 267 1.88 6.70 -23.00
N LYS A 268 1.69 7.15 -21.75
CA LYS A 268 2.77 7.72 -20.92
C LYS A 268 3.86 6.70 -20.62
#